data_39600643478dc637d84b2d5232541e15
#
_entry.id   39600643478dc637d84b2d5232541e15
#
_cell.length_a   1.000
_cell.length_b   1.000
_cell.length_c   1.000
_cell.angle_alpha   90.00
_cell.angle_beta   90.00
_cell.angle_gamma   90.00
#
_symmetry.space_group_name_H-M   'P 1'
#
loop_
_entity.id
_entity.type
_entity.pdbx_description
1 polymer ?
#
loop_
_entity_poly.entity_id
_entity_poly.type
_entity_poly.pdbx_seq_one_letter_code
_entity_poly.pdbx_strand_id
1 'polypeptide(L)'
;MRTLVCSVALLALVVLGVSADVPPAGKDKDAPPPGKEAPKEAPSKSKDDPANLPGVFHPYNVTGQHKGSFHCLISEHALDPMVMIFHKNVDFGEPLPDLLKKLDAAIEKNPNARLGSFVVFLPDDLPDIVGTNDESDDARLKLEKKVDQAGADLKLKHVVLCLDSKDDVEKYNLRDSDLVTIILYNKLKVVAKFALPKSEFTGAAVEKILAAVADKLGATRQ
;
A
#
# COMPACT_ATOMS: atom_id res chain seq x y z
N MET A 1 -26.94 36.46 37.45
CA MET A 1 -28.41 36.35 37.32
C MET A 1 -28.78 36.32 35.86
N ARG A 2 -29.19 35.19 35.40
CA ARG A 2 -30.21 34.93 34.36
C ARG A 2 -30.25 33.46 34.04
N THR A 3 -31.14 32.82 34.71
CA THR A 3 -31.67 31.46 34.48
C THR A 3 -32.42 31.44 33.13
N LEU A 4 -32.16 30.43 32.32
CA LEU A 4 -33.08 30.02 31.25
C LEU A 4 -33.32 28.53 31.31
N VAL A 5 -34.55 28.22 31.63
CA VAL A 5 -35.21 26.92 31.63
C VAL A 5 -35.63 26.62 30.19
N CYS A 6 -35.39 25.41 29.67
CA CYS A 6 -36.09 24.94 28.49
C CYS A 6 -36.31 23.43 28.52
N SER A 7 -37.45 23.11 28.78
CA SER A 7 -38.50 22.18 28.28
C SER A 7 -38.01 20.88 27.60
N VAL A 8 -38.39 19.79 28.28
CA VAL A 8 -38.45 18.41 27.79
C VAL A 8 -39.71 18.24 26.95
N ALA A 9 -39.57 17.85 25.71
CA ALA A 9 -40.67 17.38 24.86
C ALA A 9 -40.58 15.85 24.72
N LEU A 10 -41.52 15.18 25.34
CA LEU A 10 -41.75 13.74 25.28
C LEU A 10 -42.54 13.43 24.00
N LEU A 11 -41.99 12.69 23.07
CA LEU A 11 -42.71 12.20 21.88
C LEU A 11 -42.95 10.70 22.04
N ALA A 12 -44.23 10.33 22.25
CA ALA A 12 -44.69 8.95 22.29
C ALA A 12 -44.78 8.36 20.87
N LEU A 13 -44.09 7.26 20.61
CA LEU A 13 -44.17 6.51 19.37
C LEU A 13 -45.16 5.38 19.52
N VAL A 14 -46.25 5.44 18.77
CA VAL A 14 -47.29 4.41 18.64
C VAL A 14 -46.76 3.31 17.71
N VAL A 15 -46.66 2.08 18.22
CA VAL A 15 -46.33 0.88 17.42
C VAL A 15 -47.67 0.28 16.91
N LEU A 16 -47.90 0.37 15.61
CA LEU A 16 -48.94 -0.37 14.90
C LEU A 16 -48.35 -1.70 14.42
N GLY A 17 -48.82 -2.79 15.00
CA GLY A 17 -48.51 -4.15 14.55
C GLY A 17 -49.21 -4.46 13.23
N VAL A 18 -48.46 -4.93 12.26
CA VAL A 18 -48.97 -5.55 11.03
C VAL A 18 -48.61 -7.03 11.07
N SER A 19 -49.59 -7.86 11.24
CA SER A 19 -49.51 -9.31 11.04
C SER A 19 -49.52 -9.59 9.54
N ALA A 20 -48.52 -10.26 9.03
CA ALA A 20 -48.50 -10.77 7.67
C ALA A 20 -48.75 -12.28 7.68
N ASP A 21 -49.83 -12.68 7.04
CA ASP A 21 -50.20 -14.05 6.74
C ASP A 21 -49.15 -14.76 5.87
N VAL A 22 -48.83 -16.00 6.26
CA VAL A 22 -48.00 -16.92 5.47
C VAL A 22 -48.95 -17.80 4.64
N PRO A 23 -48.86 -17.81 3.30
CA PRO A 23 -49.57 -18.80 2.47
C PRO A 23 -48.81 -20.13 2.39
N PRO A 24 -49.53 -21.27 2.18
CA PRO A 24 -48.96 -22.61 2.27
C PRO A 24 -48.18 -23.02 1.03
N ALA A 25 -47.23 -23.94 1.25
CA ALA A 25 -46.36 -24.57 0.29
C ALA A 25 -47.10 -25.21 -0.89
N GLY A 26 -46.84 -24.68 -2.08
CA GLY A 26 -47.12 -25.34 -3.37
C GLY A 26 -45.92 -26.18 -3.80
N LYS A 27 -46.17 -27.49 -3.94
CA LYS A 27 -45.24 -28.42 -4.61
C LYS A 27 -45.47 -28.26 -6.10
N ASP A 28 -44.47 -27.82 -6.83
CA ASP A 28 -44.39 -28.12 -8.25
C ASP A 28 -42.94 -28.48 -8.65
N LYS A 29 -42.89 -29.64 -9.23
CA LYS A 29 -41.72 -30.27 -9.88
C LYS A 29 -41.59 -29.62 -11.26
N ASP A 30 -40.49 -28.95 -11.50
CA ASP A 30 -39.96 -28.82 -12.84
C ASP A 30 -38.43 -28.80 -12.80
N ALA A 31 -37.87 -29.87 -13.36
CA ALA A 31 -36.44 -30.01 -13.54
C ALA A 31 -35.97 -29.04 -14.64
N PRO A 32 -34.83 -28.35 -14.43
CA PRO A 32 -34.25 -27.53 -15.49
C PRO A 32 -33.66 -28.40 -16.61
N PRO A 33 -33.74 -27.96 -17.88
CA PRO A 33 -33.23 -28.69 -19.02
C PRO A 33 -31.69 -28.77 -19.00
N PRO A 34 -31.07 -29.84 -19.57
CA PRO A 34 -29.64 -30.03 -19.58
C PRO A 34 -28.99 -29.11 -20.59
N GLY A 35 -27.87 -28.49 -20.19
CA GLY A 35 -26.79 -28.15 -21.07
C GLY A 35 -26.83 -26.79 -21.76
N LYS A 36 -26.30 -25.79 -21.09
CA LYS A 36 -25.43 -24.85 -21.74
C LYS A 36 -24.06 -24.93 -21.03
N GLU A 37 -23.09 -25.51 -21.70
CA GLU A 37 -21.68 -25.45 -21.30
C GLU A 37 -21.34 -23.99 -21.02
N ALA A 38 -20.88 -23.73 -19.80
CA ALA A 38 -20.27 -22.46 -19.44
C ALA A 38 -19.10 -22.20 -20.40
N PRO A 39 -18.85 -20.96 -20.84
CA PRO A 39 -17.69 -20.65 -21.64
C PRO A 39 -16.45 -21.13 -20.87
N LYS A 40 -15.63 -21.98 -21.50
CA LYS A 40 -14.30 -22.33 -21.01
C LYS A 40 -13.58 -21.04 -20.72
N GLU A 41 -13.35 -20.77 -19.44
CA GLU A 41 -12.45 -19.71 -19.01
C GLU A 41 -11.13 -19.91 -19.75
N ALA A 42 -10.71 -18.86 -20.45
CA ALA A 42 -9.37 -18.80 -21.03
C ALA A 42 -8.37 -19.08 -19.90
N PRO A 43 -7.27 -19.84 -20.14
CA PRO A 43 -6.32 -20.19 -19.11
C PRO A 43 -5.84 -18.90 -18.44
N SER A 44 -6.17 -18.73 -17.17
CA SER A 44 -5.64 -17.67 -16.34
C SER A 44 -4.13 -17.80 -16.37
N LYS A 45 -3.43 -16.83 -16.97
CA LYS A 45 -1.97 -16.75 -16.90
C LYS A 45 -1.60 -16.89 -15.44
N SER A 46 -0.81 -17.89 -15.10
CA SER A 46 -0.50 -18.28 -13.74
C SER A 46 -0.05 -17.07 -12.93
N LYS A 47 -0.61 -16.93 -11.71
CA LYS A 47 -0.19 -15.91 -10.74
C LYS A 47 1.29 -16.04 -10.35
N ASP A 48 1.92 -17.13 -10.73
CA ASP A 48 3.26 -17.54 -10.34
C ASP A 48 4.35 -17.19 -11.37
N ASP A 49 4.06 -16.34 -12.36
CA ASP A 49 5.09 -15.80 -13.25
C ASP A 49 5.97 -14.83 -12.44
N PRO A 50 7.28 -15.08 -12.25
CA PRO A 50 8.18 -14.22 -11.49
C PRO A 50 8.29 -12.79 -12.05
N ALA A 51 7.84 -12.58 -13.27
CA ALA A 51 7.72 -11.25 -13.85
C ALA A 51 6.48 -10.48 -13.36
N ASN A 52 5.52 -11.14 -12.71
CA ASN A 52 4.36 -10.47 -12.15
C ASN A 52 4.67 -9.93 -10.76
N LEU A 53 4.03 -8.80 -10.42
CA LEU A 53 4.09 -8.32 -9.04
C LEU A 53 3.35 -9.33 -8.13
N PRO A 54 3.92 -9.72 -6.97
CA PRO A 54 3.36 -10.78 -6.12
C PRO A 54 1.95 -10.50 -5.57
N GLY A 55 1.52 -9.25 -5.58
CA GLY A 55 0.18 -8.86 -5.17
C GLY A 55 0.15 -7.54 -4.42
N VAL A 56 -1.03 -7.19 -3.94
CA VAL A 56 -1.28 -5.95 -3.21
C VAL A 56 -1.11 -6.14 -1.70
N PHE A 57 -0.77 -5.09 -0.98
CA PHE A 57 -0.76 -5.00 0.48
C PHE A 57 -1.14 -3.57 0.89
N HIS A 58 -1.39 -3.35 2.18
CA HIS A 58 -1.96 -2.09 2.67
C HIS A 58 -1.09 -1.51 3.78
N PRO A 59 0.06 -0.90 3.44
CA PRO A 59 0.94 -0.32 4.45
C PRO A 59 0.26 0.87 5.13
N TYR A 60 0.68 1.15 6.37
CA TYR A 60 0.28 2.37 7.04
C TYR A 60 1.04 3.57 6.44
N ASN A 61 0.33 4.49 5.82
CA ASN A 61 0.90 5.63 5.14
C ASN A 61 1.19 6.75 6.14
N VAL A 62 2.47 7.01 6.40
CA VAL A 62 2.91 8.06 7.32
C VAL A 62 2.92 9.42 6.63
N THR A 63 3.17 9.46 5.32
CA THR A 63 3.14 10.70 4.52
C THR A 63 2.24 10.54 3.31
N GLY A 64 2.12 11.58 2.49
CA GLY A 64 1.32 11.56 1.25
C GLY A 64 -0.16 11.83 1.46
N GLN A 65 -0.96 11.58 0.41
CA GLN A 65 -2.39 11.90 0.38
C GLN A 65 -3.20 11.08 1.41
N HIS A 66 -2.79 9.85 1.67
CA HIS A 66 -3.47 8.92 2.59
C HIS A 66 -2.79 8.87 3.97
N LYS A 67 -2.11 9.95 4.37
CA LYS A 67 -1.45 10.04 5.68
C LYS A 67 -2.38 9.64 6.82
N GLY A 68 -1.88 8.80 7.71
CA GLY A 68 -2.60 8.33 8.90
C GLY A 68 -3.57 7.17 8.63
N SER A 69 -3.47 6.48 7.49
CA SER A 69 -4.36 5.38 7.15
C SER A 69 -3.64 4.22 6.45
N PHE A 70 -4.22 3.03 6.54
CA PHE A 70 -3.83 1.88 5.74
C PHE A 70 -4.38 2.04 4.33
N HIS A 71 -3.50 2.11 3.34
CA HIS A 71 -3.92 2.29 1.96
C HIS A 71 -2.97 1.59 0.98
N CYS A 72 -3.53 0.98 -0.06
CA CYS A 72 -2.77 0.25 -1.07
C CYS A 72 -2.32 1.15 -2.22
N LEU A 73 -1.08 1.60 -2.18
CA LEU A 73 -0.50 2.43 -3.24
C LEU A 73 -0.35 1.68 -4.58
N ILE A 74 -0.23 0.35 -4.54
CA ILE A 74 -0.20 -0.47 -5.75
C ILE A 74 -1.55 -0.42 -6.48
N SER A 75 -2.66 -0.51 -5.74
CA SER A 75 -4.00 -0.41 -6.34
C SER A 75 -4.32 0.99 -6.84
N GLU A 76 -3.84 2.02 -6.14
CA GLU A 76 -4.03 3.42 -6.53
C GLU A 76 -3.34 3.74 -7.85
N HIS A 77 -2.07 3.34 -7.99
CA HIS A 77 -1.29 3.60 -9.21
C HIS A 77 -1.53 2.57 -10.30
N ALA A 78 -2.09 1.42 -9.97
CA ALA A 78 -2.49 0.37 -10.89
C ALA A 78 -1.45 0.04 -11.98
N LEU A 79 -1.64 0.54 -13.20
CA LEU A 79 -0.80 0.25 -14.36
C LEU A 79 0.34 1.26 -14.56
N ASP A 80 0.42 2.28 -13.74
CA ASP A 80 1.46 3.30 -13.83
C ASP A 80 2.83 2.74 -13.39
N PRO A 81 3.94 3.27 -13.88
CA PRO A 81 5.27 2.88 -13.41
C PRO A 81 5.49 3.29 -11.96
N MET A 82 6.05 2.40 -11.17
CA MET A 82 6.30 2.61 -9.74
C MET A 82 7.68 2.15 -9.31
N VAL A 83 8.24 2.87 -8.34
CA VAL A 83 9.41 2.46 -7.58
C VAL A 83 8.98 2.13 -6.16
N MET A 84 8.94 0.86 -5.82
CA MET A 84 8.64 0.36 -4.49
C MET A 84 9.92 0.00 -3.77
N ILE A 85 10.12 0.55 -2.58
CA ILE A 85 11.32 0.37 -1.78
C ILE A 85 10.92 -0.27 -0.46
N PHE A 86 11.44 -1.44 -0.16
CA PHE A 86 11.38 -2.05 1.16
C PHE A 86 12.69 -1.78 1.89
N HIS A 87 12.64 -1.19 3.06
CA HIS A 87 13.80 -0.93 3.91
C HIS A 87 13.63 -1.61 5.26
N LYS A 88 14.60 -2.42 5.65
CA LYS A 88 14.51 -3.30 6.82
C LYS A 88 14.31 -2.54 8.14
N ASN A 89 14.84 -1.32 8.25
CA ASN A 89 14.82 -0.53 9.48
C ASN A 89 14.32 0.88 9.20
N VAL A 90 13.79 1.54 10.22
CA VAL A 90 13.52 2.98 10.16
C VAL A 90 14.83 3.75 10.38
N ASP A 91 15.68 3.75 9.37
CA ASP A 91 16.99 4.42 9.36
C ASP A 91 17.12 5.29 8.09
N PHE A 92 17.42 6.55 8.29
CA PHE A 92 17.64 7.55 7.23
C PHE A 92 19.11 7.92 7.08
N GLY A 93 20.01 6.99 7.39
CA GLY A 93 21.44 7.12 7.06
C GLY A 93 21.65 7.08 5.54
N GLU A 94 22.74 7.73 5.08
CA GLU A 94 23.13 7.66 3.67
C GLU A 94 23.35 6.19 3.23
N PRO A 95 22.96 5.82 2.00
CA PRO A 95 22.56 6.72 0.89
C PRO A 95 21.03 6.83 0.68
N LEU A 96 20.19 6.40 1.63
CA LEU A 96 18.73 6.43 1.45
C LEU A 96 18.18 7.85 1.20
N PRO A 97 18.57 8.89 1.97
CA PRO A 97 18.09 10.25 1.73
C PRO A 97 18.43 10.77 0.32
N ASP A 98 19.61 10.46 -0.19
CA ASP A 98 20.01 10.83 -1.55
C ASP A 98 19.13 10.16 -2.61
N LEU A 99 18.87 8.86 -2.47
CA LEU A 99 17.95 8.12 -3.34
C LEU A 99 16.56 8.75 -3.35
N LEU A 100 15.98 9.01 -2.16
CA LEU A 100 14.62 9.54 -2.04
C LEU A 100 14.48 10.93 -2.66
N LYS A 101 15.43 11.84 -2.39
CA LYS A 101 15.43 13.18 -2.99
C LYS A 101 15.55 13.14 -4.51
N LYS A 102 16.39 12.26 -5.05
CA LYS A 102 16.56 12.13 -6.50
C LYS A 102 15.35 11.52 -7.17
N LEU A 103 14.67 10.54 -6.53
CA LEU A 103 13.41 9.99 -7.00
C LEU A 103 12.30 11.04 -6.98
N ASP A 104 12.17 11.77 -5.88
CA ASP A 104 11.16 12.83 -5.73
C ASP A 104 11.32 13.89 -6.82
N ALA A 105 12.57 14.33 -7.06
CA ALA A 105 12.88 15.27 -8.14
C ALA A 105 12.65 14.69 -9.55
N ALA A 106 12.86 13.38 -9.74
CA ALA A 106 12.60 12.71 -11.01
C ALA A 106 11.09 12.66 -11.32
N ILE A 107 10.27 12.42 -10.31
CA ILE A 107 8.80 12.45 -10.41
C ILE A 107 8.34 13.86 -10.76
N GLU A 108 8.79 14.87 -10.01
CA GLU A 108 8.42 16.28 -10.23
C GLU A 108 8.78 16.77 -11.65
N LYS A 109 9.93 16.35 -12.18
CA LYS A 109 10.39 16.72 -13.53
C LYS A 109 9.67 15.99 -14.67
N ASN A 110 9.00 14.88 -14.39
CA ASN A 110 8.39 14.03 -15.40
C ASN A 110 6.91 13.73 -15.12
N PRO A 111 6.03 14.73 -14.96
CA PRO A 111 4.63 14.53 -14.57
C PRO A 111 3.86 13.65 -15.56
N ASN A 112 4.20 13.73 -16.84
CA ASN A 112 3.55 12.94 -17.90
C ASN A 112 3.91 11.44 -17.84
N ALA A 113 4.97 11.07 -17.14
CA ALA A 113 5.35 9.67 -16.98
C ALA A 113 4.49 8.94 -15.94
N ARG A 114 3.76 9.69 -15.10
CA ARG A 114 2.92 9.16 -14.00
C ARG A 114 3.70 8.22 -13.07
N LEU A 115 5.01 8.46 -12.97
CA LEU A 115 5.86 7.69 -12.06
C LEU A 115 5.44 7.96 -10.62
N GLY A 116 5.19 6.91 -9.86
CA GLY A 116 5.04 6.98 -8.41
C GLY A 116 6.22 6.34 -7.68
N SER A 117 6.37 6.66 -6.39
CA SER A 117 7.33 5.99 -5.53
C SER A 117 6.87 5.97 -4.09
N PHE A 118 7.15 4.87 -3.42
CA PHE A 118 6.92 4.75 -1.98
C PHE A 118 7.96 3.87 -1.30
N VAL A 119 8.18 4.15 -0.03
CA VAL A 119 9.08 3.37 0.84
C VAL A 119 8.24 2.71 1.93
N VAL A 120 8.47 1.44 2.14
CA VAL A 120 7.90 0.67 3.25
C VAL A 120 9.03 0.30 4.20
N PHE A 121 9.01 0.89 5.38
CA PHE A 121 9.93 0.53 6.45
C PHE A 121 9.37 -0.68 7.20
N LEU A 122 10.20 -1.68 7.41
CA LEU A 122 9.87 -2.97 8.02
C LEU A 122 10.75 -3.23 9.25
N PRO A 123 10.60 -2.45 10.33
CA PRO A 123 11.38 -2.68 11.54
C PRO A 123 11.00 -4.01 12.20
N ASP A 124 12.01 -4.75 12.70
CA ASP A 124 11.81 -6.06 13.35
C ASP A 124 10.98 -5.98 14.63
N ASP A 125 11.01 -4.83 15.28
CA ASP A 125 10.35 -4.54 16.55
C ASP A 125 9.04 -3.74 16.37
N LEU A 126 8.51 -3.69 15.14
CA LEU A 126 7.22 -3.06 14.94
C LEU A 126 6.18 -3.90 15.69
N PRO A 127 5.61 -3.36 16.78
CA PRO A 127 4.52 -4.04 17.45
C PRO A 127 3.42 -4.23 16.43
N ASP A 128 2.75 -5.37 16.49
CA ASP A 128 1.65 -5.69 15.59
C ASP A 128 0.75 -4.45 15.47
N ILE A 129 0.69 -3.85 14.28
CA ILE A 129 -0.03 -2.58 14.06
C ILE A 129 -1.51 -2.72 14.46
N VAL A 130 -1.97 -3.97 14.56
CA VAL A 130 -3.28 -4.36 15.08
C VAL A 130 -3.25 -4.66 16.58
N GLY A 131 -2.10 -4.54 17.23
CA GLY A 131 -1.92 -4.79 18.66
C GLY A 131 -2.79 -3.85 19.51
N THR A 132 -3.47 -4.42 20.50
CA THR A 132 -4.50 -3.75 21.30
C THR A 132 -3.99 -3.27 22.66
N ASN A 133 -2.69 -3.03 22.81
CA ASN A 133 -2.12 -2.55 24.05
C ASN A 133 -1.47 -1.16 23.91
N ASP A 134 -1.51 -0.36 24.98
CA ASP A 134 -1.01 1.01 25.02
C ASP A 134 0.50 1.10 24.68
N GLU A 135 1.30 0.09 25.02
CA GLU A 135 2.74 0.07 24.75
C GLU A 135 3.03 -0.07 23.26
N SER A 136 2.23 -0.88 22.53
CA SER A 136 2.38 -1.04 21.09
C SER A 136 2.00 0.24 20.35
N ASP A 137 0.98 0.94 20.80
CA ASP A 137 0.56 2.22 20.23
C ASP A 137 1.62 3.30 20.42
N ASP A 138 2.25 3.38 21.59
CA ASP A 138 3.33 4.33 21.87
C ASP A 138 4.57 4.07 20.98
N ALA A 139 4.96 2.83 20.78
CA ALA A 139 6.08 2.46 19.93
C ALA A 139 5.79 2.82 18.46
N ARG A 140 4.59 2.50 17.97
CA ARG A 140 4.13 2.88 16.64
C ARG A 140 4.16 4.39 16.45
N LEU A 141 3.58 5.16 17.37
CA LEU A 141 3.56 6.62 17.32
C LEU A 141 4.96 7.24 17.29
N LYS A 142 5.93 6.64 17.96
CA LYS A 142 7.34 7.08 17.90
C LYS A 142 7.93 6.85 16.50
N LEU A 143 7.66 5.69 15.91
CA LEU A 143 8.11 5.38 14.55
C LEU A 143 7.44 6.28 13.51
N GLU A 144 6.13 6.49 13.62
CA GLU A 144 5.39 7.43 12.76
C GLU A 144 6.01 8.84 12.81
N LYS A 145 6.22 9.38 14.02
CA LYS A 145 6.84 10.71 14.19
C LYS A 145 8.23 10.78 13.57
N LYS A 146 9.04 9.72 13.73
CA LYS A 146 10.39 9.66 13.15
C LYS A 146 10.33 9.69 11.62
N VAL A 147 9.43 8.90 11.02
CA VAL A 147 9.26 8.83 9.57
C VAL A 147 8.67 10.13 9.01
N ASP A 148 7.65 10.68 9.66
CA ASP A 148 7.03 11.95 9.27
C ASP A 148 8.03 13.11 9.29
N GLN A 149 8.81 13.20 10.38
CA GLN A 149 9.86 14.22 10.52
C GLN A 149 10.91 14.07 9.42
N ALA A 150 11.35 12.84 9.12
CA ALA A 150 12.32 12.61 8.05
C ALA A 150 11.76 13.01 6.69
N GLY A 151 10.50 12.72 6.39
CA GLY A 151 9.83 13.17 5.16
C GLY A 151 9.82 14.69 5.03
N ALA A 152 9.55 15.40 6.13
CA ALA A 152 9.54 16.86 6.19
C ALA A 152 10.96 17.44 6.02
N ASP A 153 11.96 16.88 6.71
CA ASP A 153 13.36 17.32 6.63
C ASP A 153 13.95 17.12 5.22
N LEU A 154 13.58 16.03 4.57
CA LEU A 154 13.97 15.73 3.19
C LEU A 154 13.15 16.53 2.17
N LYS A 155 12.06 17.18 2.59
CA LYS A 155 11.12 17.96 1.76
C LYS A 155 10.52 17.12 0.63
N LEU A 156 10.19 15.85 0.92
CA LEU A 156 9.55 14.94 -0.04
C LEU A 156 8.12 15.39 -0.33
N LYS A 157 7.75 15.43 -1.61
CA LYS A 157 6.41 15.82 -2.08
C LYS A 157 5.69 14.66 -2.75
N HIS A 158 6.44 13.79 -3.42
CA HIS A 158 5.91 12.74 -4.30
C HIS A 158 6.23 11.33 -3.80
N VAL A 159 7.32 11.18 -3.03
CA VAL A 159 7.67 9.87 -2.44
C VAL A 159 6.90 9.70 -1.14
N VAL A 160 6.07 8.65 -1.07
CA VAL A 160 5.29 8.32 0.13
C VAL A 160 6.11 7.44 1.06
N LEU A 161 6.13 7.77 2.34
CA LEU A 161 6.77 6.98 3.38
C LEU A 161 5.73 6.20 4.18
N CYS A 162 5.95 4.90 4.33
CA CYS A 162 5.01 3.96 4.95
C CYS A 162 5.72 3.10 6.00
N LEU A 163 4.91 2.54 6.90
CA LEU A 163 5.30 1.49 7.85
C LEU A 163 4.49 0.23 7.57
N ASP A 164 5.09 -0.94 7.70
CA ASP A 164 4.39 -2.22 7.61
C ASP A 164 5.14 -3.30 8.36
N SER A 165 4.49 -4.45 8.57
CA SER A 165 5.11 -5.64 9.13
C SER A 165 5.78 -6.48 8.03
N LYS A 166 6.74 -7.32 8.41
CA LYS A 166 7.35 -8.27 7.47
C LYS A 166 6.35 -9.31 6.98
N ASP A 167 5.40 -9.69 7.83
CA ASP A 167 4.40 -10.72 7.53
C ASP A 167 3.45 -10.26 6.41
N ASP A 168 3.05 -8.98 6.40
CA ASP A 168 2.17 -8.42 5.38
C ASP A 168 2.80 -8.38 3.99
N VAL A 169 4.13 -8.39 3.94
CA VAL A 169 4.91 -8.37 2.69
C VAL A 169 5.66 -9.67 2.40
N GLU A 170 5.37 -10.77 3.13
CA GLU A 170 6.03 -12.08 2.98
C GLU A 170 6.08 -12.55 1.52
N LYS A 171 5.01 -12.37 0.77
CA LYS A 171 4.90 -12.73 -0.65
C LYS A 171 5.94 -12.08 -1.58
N TYR A 172 6.62 -11.03 -1.11
CA TYR A 172 7.68 -10.36 -1.87
C TYR A 172 9.04 -11.07 -1.72
N ASN A 173 9.12 -12.10 -0.87
CA ASN A 173 10.32 -12.91 -0.63
C ASN A 173 11.56 -12.03 -0.39
N LEU A 174 11.43 -11.13 0.59
CA LEU A 174 12.53 -10.26 1.01
C LEU A 174 13.55 -11.07 1.79
N ARG A 175 14.84 -10.98 1.42
CA ARG A 175 15.89 -11.72 2.10
C ARG A 175 16.31 -11.01 3.39
N ASP A 176 16.53 -11.74 4.45
CA ASP A 176 17.00 -11.18 5.73
C ASP A 176 18.38 -10.53 5.65
N SER A 177 19.20 -10.96 4.69
CA SER A 177 20.52 -10.38 4.42
C SER A 177 20.47 -8.98 3.83
N ASP A 178 19.33 -8.59 3.22
CA ASP A 178 19.22 -7.34 2.50
C ASP A 178 18.76 -6.21 3.43
N LEU A 179 19.45 -5.08 3.37
CA LEU A 179 19.02 -3.86 4.04
C LEU A 179 17.87 -3.21 3.28
N VAL A 180 17.97 -3.22 1.95
CA VAL A 180 16.98 -2.60 1.07
C VAL A 180 16.68 -3.51 -0.12
N THR A 181 15.40 -3.63 -0.46
CA THR A 181 14.94 -4.23 -1.71
C THR A 181 14.14 -3.21 -2.48
N ILE A 182 14.54 -2.93 -3.72
CA ILE A 182 13.90 -1.96 -4.58
C ILE A 182 13.33 -2.69 -5.79
N ILE A 183 12.04 -2.51 -6.04
CA ILE A 183 11.32 -3.12 -7.14
C ILE A 183 10.77 -2.03 -8.04
N LEU A 184 11.25 -2.00 -9.27
CA LEU A 184 10.66 -1.24 -10.35
C LEU A 184 9.58 -2.09 -10.99
N TYR A 185 8.36 -1.58 -11.10
CA TYR A 185 7.33 -2.24 -11.88
C TYR A 185 6.57 -1.27 -12.78
N ASN A 186 6.02 -1.81 -13.87
CA ASN A 186 5.16 -1.09 -14.80
C ASN A 186 4.07 -2.06 -15.27
N LYS A 187 2.82 -1.64 -15.31
CA LYS A 187 1.67 -2.49 -15.68
C LYS A 187 1.63 -3.78 -14.85
N LEU A 188 1.91 -3.66 -13.55
CA LEU A 188 2.00 -4.75 -12.57
C LEU A 188 3.06 -5.83 -12.91
N LYS A 189 4.01 -5.52 -13.77
CA LYS A 189 5.14 -6.40 -14.09
C LYS A 189 6.43 -5.81 -13.53
N VAL A 190 7.20 -6.66 -12.87
CA VAL A 190 8.54 -6.31 -12.39
C VAL A 190 9.46 -6.11 -13.58
N VAL A 191 10.02 -4.93 -13.73
CA VAL A 191 10.95 -4.57 -14.79
C VAL A 191 12.40 -4.47 -14.33
N ALA A 192 12.61 -4.27 -13.01
CA ALA A 192 13.91 -4.36 -12.36
C ALA A 192 13.74 -4.65 -10.88
N LYS A 193 14.68 -5.39 -10.27
CA LYS A 193 14.76 -5.64 -8.84
C LYS A 193 16.20 -5.50 -8.38
N PHE A 194 16.42 -4.73 -7.32
CA PHE A 194 17.69 -4.56 -6.62
C PHE A 194 17.49 -5.03 -5.19
N ALA A 195 18.25 -6.00 -4.76
CA ALA A 195 18.22 -6.55 -3.41
C ALA A 195 19.63 -6.42 -2.83
N LEU A 196 19.82 -5.47 -1.93
CA LEU A 196 21.14 -4.96 -1.54
C LEU A 196 21.36 -5.11 -0.02
N PRO A 197 22.40 -5.82 0.40
CA PRO A 197 22.85 -5.79 1.77
C PRO A 197 23.45 -4.40 2.09
N LYS A 198 23.64 -4.11 3.37
CA LYS A 198 24.12 -2.81 3.84
C LYS A 198 25.44 -2.38 3.16
N SER A 199 26.36 -3.32 2.93
CA SER A 199 27.65 -3.05 2.30
C SER A 199 27.57 -2.67 0.82
N GLU A 200 26.49 -3.06 0.15
CA GLU A 200 26.29 -2.80 -1.28
C GLU A 200 25.32 -1.63 -1.54
N PHE A 201 24.58 -1.20 -0.55
CA PHE A 201 23.72 -0.02 -0.65
C PHE A 201 24.58 1.24 -0.50
N THR A 202 25.14 1.70 -1.61
CA THR A 202 26.08 2.81 -1.73
C THR A 202 25.58 3.85 -2.72
N GLY A 203 26.23 5.03 -2.78
CA GLY A 203 25.93 6.04 -3.80
C GLY A 203 26.02 5.51 -5.23
N ALA A 204 26.97 4.60 -5.51
CA ALA A 204 27.07 3.96 -6.83
C ALA A 204 25.86 3.05 -7.14
N ALA A 205 25.29 2.39 -6.12
CA ALA A 205 24.05 1.63 -6.27
C ALA A 205 22.86 2.57 -6.53
N VAL A 206 22.79 3.71 -5.85
CA VAL A 206 21.77 4.75 -6.09
C VAL A 206 21.78 5.20 -7.54
N GLU A 207 22.97 5.50 -8.11
CA GLU A 207 23.05 5.91 -9.53
C GLU A 207 22.57 4.81 -10.49
N LYS A 208 22.87 3.54 -10.22
CA LYS A 208 22.39 2.41 -11.02
C LYS A 208 20.86 2.28 -10.97
N ILE A 209 20.27 2.46 -9.78
CA ILE A 209 18.81 2.42 -9.58
C ILE A 209 18.16 3.56 -10.38
N LEU A 210 18.67 4.77 -10.25
CA LEU A 210 18.15 5.94 -10.95
C LEU A 210 18.31 5.83 -12.47
N ALA A 211 19.40 5.25 -12.96
CA ALA A 211 19.58 4.96 -14.37
C ALA A 211 18.53 3.97 -14.90
N ALA A 212 18.22 2.92 -14.12
CA ALA A 212 17.15 1.97 -14.48
C ALA A 212 15.76 2.63 -14.49
N VAL A 213 15.49 3.55 -13.55
CA VAL A 213 14.25 4.34 -13.53
C VAL A 213 14.16 5.21 -14.78
N ALA A 214 15.22 5.93 -15.12
CA ALA A 214 15.25 6.82 -16.29
C ALA A 214 15.07 6.07 -17.60
N ASP A 215 15.72 4.90 -17.75
CA ASP A 215 15.56 4.02 -18.93
C ASP A 215 14.09 3.61 -19.13
N LYS A 216 13.41 3.19 -18.06
CA LYS A 216 11.99 2.78 -18.13
C LYS A 216 11.04 3.94 -18.36
N LEU A 217 11.35 5.15 -17.83
CA LEU A 217 10.59 6.36 -18.16
C LEU A 217 10.76 6.76 -19.63
N GLY A 218 11.94 6.58 -20.20
CA GLY A 218 12.21 6.82 -21.62
C GLY A 218 11.44 5.86 -22.54
N ALA A 219 11.36 4.59 -22.16
CA ALA A 219 10.65 3.55 -22.92
C ALA A 219 9.11 3.73 -22.91
N THR A 220 8.55 4.48 -21.98
CA THR A 220 7.10 4.74 -21.90
C THR A 220 6.64 5.81 -22.90
N ARG A 221 7.56 6.51 -23.56
CA ARG A 221 7.27 7.62 -24.50
C ARG A 221 7.19 7.17 -25.99
N GLN A 222 7.35 5.90 -26.27
CA GLN A 222 7.21 5.30 -27.60
C GLN A 222 5.93 4.44 -27.67
#